data_90870906d5a0064383f941d9fa4a4074
#
_entry.id   90870906d5a0064383f941d9fa4a4074
#
_cell.length_a   1.000
_cell.length_b   1.000
_cell.length_c   1.000
_cell.angle_alpha   90.00
_cell.angle_beta   90.00
_cell.angle_gamma   90.00
#
_symmetry.space_group_name_H-M   'P 1'
#
loop_
_entity.id
_entity.type
_entity.pdbx_description
1 polymer ?
#
loop_
_entity_poly.entity_id
_entity_poly.type
_entity_poly.pdbx_seq_one_letter_code
_entity_poly.pdbx_strand_id
1 'polypeptide(L)'
;DLRLALAASQTEVEHREILLRDKPAAMLEASAKGTVPVLVLPDGPVIDESLDVMLWALGRNDPDNWLEHGEEALQLIARADGPFKHDLDRYKYGTSRYEGADALQHRASGLIFLNDLNARLSESAQLFGESMSLADAAIFPFVRQFANTDRDWFDALELPCLQAWLARHLKSPLFASVMAKHDLWKPAEDRRREG
;
A
#
# COMPACT_ATOMS: atom_id res chain seq x y z
N ASP A 1 -2.10 1.23 -0.23
CA ASP A 1 -1.73 2.20 0.82
C ASP A 1 -2.96 2.46 1.71
N LEU A 2 -2.87 2.04 2.99
CA LEU A 2 -3.97 2.21 3.95
C LEU A 2 -4.46 3.67 4.09
N ARG A 3 -3.57 4.64 3.87
CA ARG A 3 -3.94 6.07 3.93
C ARG A 3 -4.98 6.45 2.88
N LEU A 4 -4.98 5.75 1.71
CA LEU A 4 -6.03 5.94 0.71
C LEU A 4 -7.40 5.54 1.26
N ALA A 5 -7.49 4.41 1.97
CA ALA A 5 -8.74 3.96 2.58
C ALA A 5 -9.19 4.86 3.74
N LEU A 6 -8.26 5.32 4.59
CA LEU A 6 -8.56 6.30 5.63
C LEU A 6 -9.11 7.60 5.04
N ALA A 7 -8.51 8.10 3.97
CA ALA A 7 -8.98 9.32 3.30
C ALA A 7 -10.34 9.10 2.60
N ALA A 8 -10.53 8.00 1.88
CA ALA A 8 -11.79 7.67 1.20
C ALA A 8 -12.94 7.48 2.20
N SER A 9 -12.68 6.81 3.33
CA SER A 9 -13.66 6.61 4.40
C SER A 9 -13.89 7.86 5.26
N GLN A 10 -13.16 8.96 5.00
CA GLN A 10 -13.19 10.17 5.82
C GLN A 10 -12.90 9.90 7.32
N THR A 11 -12.09 8.88 7.59
CA THR A 11 -11.70 8.53 8.96
C THR A 11 -10.55 9.41 9.41
N GLU A 12 -10.80 10.25 10.41
CA GLU A 12 -9.79 11.11 11.01
C GLU A 12 -8.87 10.30 11.94
N VAL A 13 -7.56 10.46 11.76
CA VAL A 13 -6.54 9.85 12.60
C VAL A 13 -5.46 10.86 12.97
N GLU A 14 -4.89 10.75 14.17
CA GLU A 14 -3.64 11.43 14.49
C GLU A 14 -2.49 10.70 13.80
N HIS A 15 -1.93 11.31 12.75
CA HIS A 15 -0.79 10.75 12.04
C HIS A 15 0.49 10.96 12.85
N ARG A 16 1.22 9.86 13.11
CA ARG A 16 2.49 9.86 13.83
C ARG A 16 3.58 9.32 12.93
N GLU A 17 4.27 10.21 12.21
CA GLU A 17 5.41 9.85 11.37
C GLU A 17 6.61 9.43 12.23
N ILE A 18 7.22 8.29 11.91
CA ILE A 18 8.33 7.74 12.68
C ILE A 18 9.49 7.31 11.76
N LEU A 19 10.69 7.17 12.33
CA LEU A 19 11.81 6.50 11.69
C LEU A 19 11.82 5.02 12.08
N LEU A 20 11.78 4.12 11.10
CA LEU A 20 11.81 2.66 11.36
C LEU A 20 13.11 2.19 12.03
N ARG A 21 14.20 2.95 11.91
CA ARG A 21 15.47 2.70 12.60
C ARG A 21 15.50 3.18 14.04
N ASP A 22 14.54 4.05 14.42
CA ASP A 22 14.42 4.68 15.74
C ASP A 22 12.96 4.70 16.14
N LYS A 23 12.45 3.52 16.55
CA LYS A 23 11.04 3.31 16.85
C LYS A 23 10.71 3.86 18.23
N PRO A 24 9.68 4.72 18.36
CA PRO A 24 9.23 5.21 19.66
C PRO A 24 8.77 4.07 20.58
N ALA A 25 9.07 4.18 21.88
CA ALA A 25 8.64 3.20 22.88
C ALA A 25 7.12 2.95 22.84
N ALA A 26 6.32 4.02 22.70
CA ALA A 26 4.88 3.93 22.59
C ALA A 26 4.40 3.06 21.40
N MET A 27 5.14 3.03 20.29
CA MET A 27 4.82 2.15 19.17
C MET A 27 5.11 0.68 19.52
N LEU A 28 6.24 0.41 20.18
CA LEU A 28 6.62 -0.95 20.58
C LEU A 28 5.73 -1.52 21.68
N GLU A 29 5.23 -0.66 22.55
CA GLU A 29 4.22 -0.99 23.57
C GLU A 29 2.87 -1.34 22.93
N ALA A 30 2.49 -0.61 21.85
CA ALA A 30 1.25 -0.84 21.13
C ALA A 30 1.30 -2.12 20.27
N SER A 31 2.41 -2.37 19.57
CA SER A 31 2.60 -3.57 18.74
C SER A 31 4.01 -4.13 18.89
N ALA A 32 4.10 -5.34 19.44
CA ALA A 32 5.36 -6.05 19.63
C ALA A 32 6.05 -6.43 18.31
N LYS A 33 5.31 -6.47 17.18
CA LYS A 33 5.90 -6.70 15.85
C LYS A 33 6.89 -5.59 15.47
N GLY A 34 6.68 -4.37 15.96
CA GLY A 34 7.52 -3.21 15.63
C GLY A 34 7.55 -2.89 14.14
N THR A 35 6.52 -3.27 13.40
CA THR A 35 6.31 -2.96 11.98
C THR A 35 5.27 -1.85 11.82
N VAL A 36 5.27 -1.17 10.70
CA VAL A 36 4.21 -0.23 10.34
C VAL A 36 3.27 -0.89 9.31
N PRO A 37 1.99 -0.56 9.38
CA PRO A 37 1.31 0.42 10.24
C PRO A 37 1.04 -0.10 11.65
N VAL A 38 0.76 0.83 12.57
CA VAL A 38 0.15 0.54 13.87
C VAL A 38 -0.96 1.56 14.09
N LEU A 39 -2.20 1.11 14.12
CA LEU A 39 -3.37 1.92 14.42
C LEU A 39 -3.88 1.57 15.82
N VAL A 40 -3.84 2.54 16.73
CA VAL A 40 -4.40 2.41 18.09
C VAL A 40 -5.78 3.04 18.10
N LEU A 41 -6.80 2.25 18.42
CA LEU A 41 -8.19 2.73 18.53
C LEU A 41 -8.43 3.40 19.90
N PRO A 42 -9.40 4.33 20.00
CA PRO A 42 -9.69 5.04 21.24
C PRO A 42 -9.96 4.13 22.44
N ASP A 43 -10.58 2.96 22.20
CA ASP A 43 -10.96 1.99 23.23
C ASP A 43 -9.84 0.96 23.54
N GLY A 44 -8.65 1.16 22.97
CA GLY A 44 -7.46 0.38 23.24
C GLY A 44 -7.09 -0.74 22.28
N PRO A 45 -7.96 -1.34 21.45
CA PRO A 45 -7.57 -2.30 20.44
C PRO A 45 -6.56 -1.73 19.44
N VAL A 46 -5.64 -2.59 18.98
CA VAL A 46 -4.59 -2.22 18.01
C VAL A 46 -4.78 -3.03 16.73
N ILE A 47 -4.67 -2.36 15.59
CA ILE A 47 -4.66 -2.97 14.24
C ILE A 47 -3.29 -2.70 13.63
N ASP A 48 -2.56 -3.73 13.26
CA ASP A 48 -1.17 -3.62 12.80
C ASP A 48 -0.90 -4.28 11.42
N GLU A 49 -1.97 -4.61 10.69
CA GLU A 49 -1.89 -5.04 9.30
C GLU A 49 -2.58 -4.03 8.38
N SER A 50 -1.92 -3.70 7.25
CA SER A 50 -2.42 -2.65 6.34
C SER A 50 -3.82 -2.94 5.82
N LEU A 51 -4.11 -4.18 5.45
CA LEU A 51 -5.42 -4.58 4.93
C LEU A 51 -6.51 -4.47 6.01
N ASP A 52 -6.19 -4.88 7.23
CA ASP A 52 -7.15 -4.83 8.35
C ASP A 52 -7.52 -3.38 8.70
N VAL A 53 -6.53 -2.45 8.65
CA VAL A 53 -6.81 -1.01 8.81
C VAL A 53 -7.73 -0.50 7.69
N MET A 54 -7.50 -0.92 6.43
CA MET A 54 -8.35 -0.52 5.30
C MET A 54 -9.77 -1.05 5.47
N LEU A 55 -9.93 -2.31 5.82
CA LEU A 55 -11.23 -2.94 6.06
C LEU A 55 -11.96 -2.30 7.25
N TRP A 56 -11.25 -2.01 8.33
CA TRP A 56 -11.80 -1.33 9.49
C TRP A 56 -12.33 0.07 9.14
N ALA A 57 -11.54 0.84 8.41
CA ALA A 57 -11.91 2.21 8.03
C ALA A 57 -13.12 2.24 7.09
N LEU A 58 -13.09 1.43 6.03
CA LEU A 58 -14.18 1.32 5.05
C LEU A 58 -15.43 0.66 5.65
N GLY A 59 -15.27 -0.28 6.58
CA GLY A 59 -16.40 -0.88 7.31
C GLY A 59 -17.17 0.13 8.18
N ARG A 60 -16.58 1.27 8.51
CA ARG A 60 -17.23 2.38 9.24
C ARG A 60 -17.94 3.35 8.29
N ASN A 61 -17.33 3.64 7.16
CA ASN A 61 -17.89 4.53 6.15
C ASN A 61 -17.24 4.23 4.78
N ASP A 62 -18.04 3.78 3.83
CA ASP A 62 -17.62 3.43 2.47
C ASP A 62 -18.47 4.17 1.43
N PRO A 63 -18.31 5.50 1.30
CA PRO A 63 -19.17 6.32 0.44
C PRO A 63 -19.03 5.98 -1.05
N ASP A 64 -17.89 5.41 -1.45
CA ASP A 64 -17.57 5.07 -2.84
C ASP A 64 -17.71 3.57 -3.14
N ASN A 65 -18.25 2.77 -2.21
CA ASN A 65 -18.49 1.32 -2.32
C ASN A 65 -17.23 0.51 -2.66
N TRP A 66 -16.09 0.84 -2.08
CA TRP A 66 -14.84 0.11 -2.32
C TRP A 66 -14.89 -1.35 -1.88
N LEU A 67 -15.77 -1.70 -0.95
CA LEU A 67 -15.97 -3.06 -0.44
C LEU A 67 -16.93 -3.90 -1.29
N GLU A 68 -17.53 -3.36 -2.36
CA GLU A 68 -18.58 -4.03 -3.16
C GLU A 68 -18.16 -5.42 -3.66
N HIS A 69 -16.89 -5.59 -4.04
CA HIS A 69 -16.39 -6.84 -4.66
C HIS A 69 -15.91 -7.90 -3.66
N GLY A 70 -16.04 -7.67 -2.35
CA GLY A 70 -15.88 -8.63 -1.26
C GLY A 70 -14.76 -9.64 -1.45
N GLU A 71 -15.11 -10.91 -1.51
CA GLU A 71 -14.16 -12.03 -1.57
C GLU A 71 -13.26 -12.01 -2.81
N GLU A 72 -13.75 -11.61 -3.99
CA GLU A 72 -12.93 -11.58 -5.20
C GLU A 72 -11.82 -10.52 -5.10
N ALA A 73 -12.11 -9.36 -4.54
CA ALA A 73 -11.13 -8.33 -4.26
C ALA A 73 -10.06 -8.83 -3.27
N LEU A 74 -10.49 -9.49 -2.19
CA LEU A 74 -9.59 -10.05 -1.19
C LEU A 74 -8.66 -11.13 -1.76
N GLN A 75 -9.16 -12.00 -2.66
CA GLN A 75 -8.34 -13.00 -3.33
C GLN A 75 -7.27 -12.35 -4.23
N LEU A 76 -7.60 -11.31 -4.96
CA LEU A 76 -6.63 -10.58 -5.78
C LEU A 76 -5.59 -9.87 -4.91
N ILE A 77 -6.01 -9.26 -3.79
CA ILE A 77 -5.12 -8.63 -2.81
C ILE A 77 -4.17 -9.66 -2.20
N ALA A 78 -4.66 -10.86 -1.83
CA ALA A 78 -3.83 -11.92 -1.28
C ALA A 78 -2.74 -12.37 -2.26
N ARG A 79 -3.02 -12.40 -3.57
CA ARG A 79 -2.01 -12.68 -4.59
C ARG A 79 -0.95 -11.57 -4.67
N ALA A 80 -1.37 -10.33 -4.47
CA ALA A 80 -0.45 -9.20 -4.46
C ALA A 80 0.43 -9.17 -3.22
N ASP A 81 -0.14 -9.36 -2.03
CA ASP A 81 0.57 -9.28 -0.73
C ASP A 81 1.38 -10.54 -0.41
N GLY A 82 1.06 -11.67 -1.03
CA GLY A 82 1.80 -12.93 -0.92
C GLY A 82 2.84 -13.09 -2.03
N PRO A 83 2.53 -13.86 -3.09
CA PRO A 83 3.53 -14.23 -4.10
C PRO A 83 4.10 -13.03 -4.86
N PHE A 84 3.29 -12.04 -5.24
CA PHE A 84 3.81 -10.89 -5.98
C PHE A 84 4.74 -10.02 -5.12
N LYS A 85 4.38 -9.75 -3.86
CA LYS A 85 5.23 -9.02 -2.92
C LYS A 85 6.53 -9.75 -2.64
N HIS A 86 6.49 -11.08 -2.53
CA HIS A 86 7.71 -11.90 -2.39
C HIS A 86 8.69 -11.64 -3.55
N ASP A 87 8.20 -11.62 -4.78
CA ASP A 87 9.02 -11.36 -5.96
C ASP A 87 9.44 -9.90 -6.06
N LEU A 88 8.56 -8.95 -5.76
CA LEU A 88 8.85 -7.53 -5.69
C LEU A 88 10.01 -7.23 -4.72
N ASP A 89 9.96 -7.78 -3.50
CA ASP A 89 10.98 -7.52 -2.49
C ASP A 89 12.36 -8.07 -2.94
N ARG A 90 12.40 -9.25 -3.56
CA ARG A 90 13.64 -9.86 -4.07
C ARG A 90 14.15 -9.17 -5.32
N TYR A 91 13.27 -8.74 -6.19
CA TYR A 91 13.64 -7.90 -7.34
C TYR A 91 14.24 -6.56 -6.89
N LYS A 92 13.59 -5.88 -5.93
CA LYS A 92 13.98 -4.54 -5.47
C LYS A 92 15.27 -4.54 -4.63
N TYR A 93 15.41 -5.51 -3.72
CA TYR A 93 16.50 -5.53 -2.77
C TYR A 93 17.61 -6.53 -3.14
N GLY A 94 17.31 -7.52 -3.98
CA GLY A 94 18.26 -8.54 -4.43
C GLY A 94 19.04 -9.16 -3.29
N THR A 95 20.31 -9.41 -3.52
CA THR A 95 21.23 -10.02 -2.54
C THR A 95 21.53 -9.13 -1.33
N SER A 96 21.16 -7.83 -1.38
CA SER A 96 21.36 -6.95 -0.21
C SER A 96 20.51 -7.32 1.01
N ARG A 97 19.40 -8.04 0.79
CA ARG A 97 18.50 -8.53 1.86
C ARG A 97 18.19 -10.02 1.77
N TYR A 98 18.33 -10.62 0.59
CA TYR A 98 17.93 -12.00 0.33
C TYR A 98 19.09 -12.75 -0.29
N GLU A 99 19.82 -13.53 0.52
CA GLU A 99 20.97 -14.30 0.06
C GLU A 99 20.57 -15.22 -1.11
N GLY A 100 21.36 -15.20 -2.18
CA GLY A 100 21.13 -16.02 -3.37
C GLY A 100 19.97 -15.56 -4.26
N ALA A 101 19.31 -14.42 -3.98
CA ALA A 101 18.20 -13.95 -4.82
C ALA A 101 18.70 -13.50 -6.19
N ASP A 102 18.11 -14.05 -7.25
CA ASP A 102 18.25 -13.57 -8.62
C ASP A 102 17.15 -12.52 -8.92
N ALA A 103 17.53 -11.25 -8.87
CA ALA A 103 16.62 -10.15 -9.10
C ALA A 103 15.90 -10.22 -10.45
N LEU A 104 16.58 -10.69 -11.52
CA LEU A 104 15.96 -10.80 -12.85
C LEU A 104 14.96 -11.94 -12.93
N GLN A 105 15.23 -13.06 -12.24
CA GLN A 105 14.27 -14.16 -12.13
C GLN A 105 13.01 -13.69 -11.38
N HIS A 106 13.16 -12.99 -10.26
CA HIS A 106 12.03 -12.45 -9.49
C HIS A 106 11.26 -11.38 -10.26
N ARG A 107 11.95 -10.56 -11.07
CA ARG A 107 11.30 -9.64 -12.01
C ARG A 107 10.43 -10.38 -13.01
N ALA A 108 10.94 -11.45 -13.61
CA ALA A 108 10.19 -12.27 -14.58
C ALA A 108 8.98 -12.95 -13.92
N SER A 109 9.13 -13.47 -12.70
CA SER A 109 8.01 -14.04 -11.94
C SER A 109 6.94 -12.99 -11.61
N GLY A 110 7.34 -11.82 -11.16
CA GLY A 110 6.42 -10.71 -10.86
C GLY A 110 5.65 -10.22 -12.09
N LEU A 111 6.28 -10.29 -13.27
CA LEU A 111 5.65 -9.91 -14.53
C LEU A 111 4.40 -10.74 -14.86
N ILE A 112 4.31 -11.98 -14.36
CA ILE A 112 3.11 -12.82 -14.54
C ILE A 112 1.89 -12.17 -13.92
N PHE A 113 2.01 -11.67 -12.68
CA PHE A 113 0.92 -10.96 -12.00
C PHE A 113 0.58 -9.63 -12.68
N LEU A 114 1.58 -8.89 -13.16
CA LEU A 114 1.36 -7.63 -13.90
C LEU A 114 0.61 -7.85 -15.21
N ASN A 115 0.88 -8.94 -15.93
CA ASN A 115 0.11 -9.33 -17.12
C ASN A 115 -1.36 -9.63 -16.79
N ASP A 116 -1.63 -10.32 -15.67
CA ASP A 116 -3.00 -10.57 -15.22
C ASP A 116 -3.73 -9.26 -14.91
N LEU A 117 -3.06 -8.32 -14.23
CA LEU A 117 -3.64 -7.00 -13.97
C LEU A 117 -3.89 -6.22 -15.27
N ASN A 118 -2.95 -6.25 -16.21
CA ASN A 118 -3.12 -5.59 -17.51
C ASN A 118 -4.30 -6.15 -18.29
N ALA A 119 -4.49 -7.49 -18.28
CA ALA A 119 -5.62 -8.14 -18.92
C ALA A 119 -6.95 -7.71 -18.29
N ARG A 120 -7.06 -7.65 -16.95
CA ARG A 120 -8.25 -7.12 -16.26
C ARG A 120 -8.55 -5.67 -16.65
N LEU A 121 -7.52 -4.84 -16.67
CA LEU A 121 -7.62 -3.41 -17.00
C LEU A 121 -7.86 -3.15 -18.50
N SER A 122 -7.83 -4.17 -19.35
CA SER A 122 -8.31 -4.05 -20.74
C SER A 122 -9.83 -4.07 -20.86
N GLU A 123 -10.53 -4.60 -19.84
CA GLU A 123 -11.99 -4.70 -19.79
C GLU A 123 -12.67 -3.49 -19.10
N SER A 124 -11.93 -2.79 -18.21
CA SER A 124 -12.46 -1.68 -17.41
C SER A 124 -11.39 -0.73 -16.92
N ALA A 125 -11.81 0.46 -16.46
CA ALA A 125 -10.87 1.49 -16.01
C ALA A 125 -10.14 1.12 -14.70
N GLN A 126 -10.74 0.30 -13.84
CA GLN A 126 -10.19 -0.15 -12.57
C GLN A 126 -10.20 -1.69 -12.52
N LEU A 127 -9.61 -2.28 -11.48
CA LEU A 127 -9.46 -3.74 -11.37
C LEU A 127 -10.80 -4.50 -11.30
N PHE A 128 -11.87 -3.83 -10.88
CA PHE A 128 -13.21 -4.40 -10.74
C PHE A 128 -14.31 -3.49 -11.31
N GLY A 129 -14.07 -2.83 -12.43
CA GLY A 129 -15.07 -1.98 -13.10
C GLY A 129 -14.58 -0.56 -13.34
N GLU A 130 -15.49 0.40 -13.35
CA GLU A 130 -15.16 1.79 -13.70
C GLU A 130 -14.73 2.62 -12.48
N SER A 131 -15.17 2.24 -11.28
CA SER A 131 -14.87 2.93 -10.03
C SER A 131 -13.74 2.25 -9.26
N MET A 132 -12.97 3.04 -8.51
CA MET A 132 -11.91 2.54 -7.65
C MET A 132 -12.48 1.60 -6.58
N SER A 133 -11.79 0.51 -6.33
CA SER A 133 -12.14 -0.49 -5.33
C SER A 133 -11.06 -0.64 -4.25
N LEU A 134 -11.36 -1.43 -3.22
CA LEU A 134 -10.36 -1.84 -2.21
C LEU A 134 -9.13 -2.48 -2.86
N ALA A 135 -9.33 -3.30 -3.92
CA ALA A 135 -8.23 -3.95 -4.61
C ALA A 135 -7.30 -2.94 -5.29
N ASP A 136 -7.84 -1.91 -5.94
CA ASP A 136 -7.01 -0.85 -6.54
C ASP A 136 -6.16 -0.16 -5.47
N ALA A 137 -6.75 0.24 -4.35
CA ALA A 137 -6.05 0.92 -3.26
C ALA A 137 -4.98 0.05 -2.59
N ALA A 138 -5.22 -1.25 -2.47
CA ALA A 138 -4.29 -2.19 -1.84
C ALA A 138 -3.14 -2.59 -2.78
N ILE A 139 -3.42 -2.79 -4.07
CA ILE A 139 -2.46 -3.31 -5.06
C ILE A 139 -1.59 -2.20 -5.66
N PHE A 140 -2.15 -1.01 -5.85
CA PHE A 140 -1.44 0.15 -6.42
C PHE A 140 -0.04 0.40 -5.83
N PRO A 141 0.18 0.37 -4.50
CA PRO A 141 1.51 0.61 -3.93
C PRO A 141 2.55 -0.43 -4.33
N PHE A 142 2.16 -1.69 -4.49
CA PHE A 142 3.04 -2.76 -4.92
C PHE A 142 3.44 -2.59 -6.39
N VAL A 143 2.48 -2.31 -7.28
CA VAL A 143 2.76 -2.04 -8.70
C VAL A 143 3.65 -0.81 -8.85
N ARG A 144 3.37 0.27 -8.09
CA ARG A 144 4.20 1.47 -8.08
C ARG A 144 5.64 1.18 -7.65
N GLN A 145 5.84 0.36 -6.61
CA GLN A 145 7.18 -0.01 -6.16
C GLN A 145 7.90 -0.87 -7.19
N PHE A 146 7.19 -1.82 -7.82
CA PHE A 146 7.75 -2.67 -8.85
C PHE A 146 8.21 -1.83 -10.07
N ALA A 147 7.35 -0.95 -10.56
CA ALA A 147 7.66 -0.03 -11.65
C ALA A 147 8.85 0.88 -11.34
N ASN A 148 8.95 1.39 -10.11
CA ASN A 148 10.03 2.31 -9.72
C ASN A 148 11.36 1.61 -9.42
N THR A 149 11.42 0.29 -9.41
CA THR A 149 12.69 -0.45 -9.27
C THR A 149 13.55 -0.31 -10.52
N ASP A 150 12.93 -0.36 -11.71
CA ASP A 150 13.54 -0.07 -13.00
C ASP A 150 12.48 0.55 -13.90
N ARG A 151 12.39 1.88 -13.86
CA ARG A 151 11.31 2.62 -14.52
C ARG A 151 11.38 2.53 -16.03
N ASP A 152 12.57 2.62 -16.60
CA ASP A 152 12.77 2.59 -18.06
C ASP A 152 12.37 1.23 -18.62
N TRP A 153 12.73 0.16 -17.92
CA TRP A 153 12.31 -1.20 -18.27
C TRP A 153 10.78 -1.36 -18.18
N PHE A 154 10.15 -0.89 -17.08
CA PHE A 154 8.70 -1.00 -16.89
C PHE A 154 7.94 -0.22 -17.97
N ASP A 155 8.40 0.97 -18.32
CA ASP A 155 7.75 1.82 -19.33
C ASP A 155 7.90 1.25 -20.75
N ALA A 156 8.91 0.40 -20.99
CA ALA A 156 9.12 -0.30 -22.26
C ALA A 156 8.29 -1.59 -22.41
N LEU A 157 7.57 -2.03 -21.36
CA LEU A 157 6.71 -3.21 -21.42
C LEU A 157 5.45 -2.95 -22.26
N GLU A 158 4.95 -4.01 -22.91
CA GLU A 158 3.66 -3.99 -23.63
C GLU A 158 2.49 -4.20 -22.65
N LEU A 159 2.38 -3.32 -21.63
CA LEU A 159 1.33 -3.32 -20.60
C LEU A 159 0.57 -1.99 -20.56
N PRO A 160 -0.02 -1.53 -21.68
CA PRO A 160 -0.55 -0.17 -21.80
C PRO A 160 -1.68 0.12 -20.82
N CYS A 161 -2.56 -0.86 -20.52
CA CYS A 161 -3.68 -0.68 -19.61
C CYS A 161 -3.20 -0.52 -18.17
N LEU A 162 -2.24 -1.33 -17.74
CA LEU A 162 -1.63 -1.25 -16.42
C LEU A 162 -0.84 0.06 -16.23
N GLN A 163 -0.07 0.45 -17.25
CA GLN A 163 0.68 1.70 -17.23
C GLN A 163 -0.25 2.93 -17.15
N ALA A 164 -1.35 2.92 -17.90
CA ALA A 164 -2.37 3.97 -17.84
C ALA A 164 -3.08 4.02 -16.48
N TRP A 165 -3.42 2.87 -15.90
CA TRP A 165 -4.01 2.75 -14.56
C TRP A 165 -3.05 3.28 -13.50
N LEU A 166 -1.78 2.88 -13.52
CA LEU A 166 -0.75 3.36 -12.60
C LEU A 166 -0.59 4.90 -12.72
N ALA A 167 -0.52 5.42 -13.94
CA ALA A 167 -0.36 6.86 -14.18
C ALA A 167 -1.58 7.65 -13.67
N ARG A 168 -2.80 7.14 -13.83
CA ARG A 168 -4.03 7.76 -13.34
C ARG A 168 -4.05 7.84 -11.81
N HIS A 169 -3.70 6.76 -11.12
CA HIS A 169 -3.61 6.76 -9.65
C HIS A 169 -2.54 7.71 -9.13
N LEU A 170 -1.36 7.74 -9.75
CA LEU A 170 -0.27 8.65 -9.36
C LEU A 170 -0.65 10.12 -9.49
N LYS A 171 -1.53 10.47 -10.43
CA LYS A 171 -2.02 11.83 -10.68
C LYS A 171 -3.31 12.16 -9.93
N SER A 172 -3.88 11.21 -9.20
CA SER A 172 -5.17 11.42 -8.53
C SER A 172 -5.06 12.41 -7.37
N PRO A 173 -6.07 13.26 -7.15
CA PRO A 173 -6.13 14.12 -5.98
C PRO A 173 -6.09 13.33 -4.66
N LEU A 174 -6.70 12.15 -4.63
CA LEU A 174 -6.70 11.28 -3.46
C LEU A 174 -5.27 10.83 -3.11
N PHE A 175 -4.50 10.38 -4.11
CA PHE A 175 -3.10 10.01 -3.86
C PHE A 175 -2.27 11.22 -3.43
N ALA A 176 -2.44 12.36 -4.07
CA ALA A 176 -1.74 13.59 -3.70
C ALA A 176 -2.02 13.99 -2.24
N SER A 177 -3.26 13.86 -1.77
CA SER A 177 -3.66 14.21 -0.39
C SER A 177 -2.96 13.37 0.67
N VAL A 178 -2.71 12.08 0.39
CA VAL A 178 -2.08 11.16 1.36
C VAL A 178 -0.55 11.13 1.26
N MET A 179 0.03 11.78 0.24
CA MET A 179 1.49 11.86 0.05
C MET A 179 2.12 13.08 0.68
N ALA A 180 1.34 13.91 1.40
CA ALA A 180 1.88 15.00 2.18
C ALA A 180 2.96 14.49 3.16
N LYS A 181 4.06 15.23 3.25
CA LYS A 181 5.11 14.94 4.24
C LYS A 181 4.63 15.41 5.61
N HIS A 182 4.86 14.59 6.61
CA HIS A 182 4.61 14.91 8.00
C HIS A 182 5.93 15.05 8.75
N ASP A 183 5.94 15.92 9.76
CA ASP A 183 7.07 16.02 10.69
C ASP A 183 7.15 14.76 11.55
N LEU A 184 8.38 14.42 11.97
CA LEU A 184 8.57 13.29 12.88
C LEU A 184 7.82 13.53 14.17
N TRP A 185 7.05 12.53 14.59
CA TRP A 185 6.31 12.60 15.84
C TRP A 185 7.26 12.61 17.03
N LYS A 186 6.98 13.54 18.00
CA LYS A 186 7.66 13.63 19.28
C LYS A 186 6.65 13.43 20.41
N PRO A 187 7.02 12.70 21.49
CA PRO A 187 6.20 12.64 22.70
C PRO A 187 5.83 14.02 23.24
N ALA A 188 4.68 14.12 23.92
CA ALA A 188 4.21 15.39 24.44
C ALA A 188 5.19 16.07 25.43
N GLU A 189 5.99 15.28 26.14
CA GLU A 189 7.02 15.75 27.08
C GLU A 189 8.17 16.48 26.36
N ASP A 190 8.57 16.00 25.19
CA ASP A 190 9.64 16.61 24.39
C ASP A 190 9.16 17.86 23.66
N ARG A 191 7.88 17.92 23.28
CA ARG A 191 7.27 19.12 22.67
C ARG A 191 7.22 20.34 23.62
N ARG A 192 7.21 20.10 24.92
CA ARG A 192 7.20 21.18 25.97
C ARG A 192 8.59 21.72 26.26
N ARG A 193 9.67 21.08 25.87
CA ARG A 193 11.07 21.50 26.11
C ARG A 193 11.62 22.40 25.02
N GLU A 194 10.96 22.46 23.87
CA GLU A 194 11.39 23.22 22.68
C GLU A 194 10.61 24.55 22.49
N GLY A 195 9.62 24.86 23.33
CA GLY A 195 8.83 26.12 23.36
C GLY A 195 9.14 26.94 24.58
#